data_1809fbf9c56654711bd3ab6fe81a322d
#
_entry.id   1809fbf9c56654711bd3ab6fe81a322d
#
_cell.length_a   1.000
_cell.length_b   1.000
_cell.length_c   1.000
_cell.angle_alpha   90.00
_cell.angle_beta   90.00
_cell.angle_gamma   90.00
#
_symmetry.space_group_name_H-M   'P 1'
#
loop_
_entity.id
_entity.type
_entity.pdbx_description
1 polymer ?
#
loop_
_entity_poly.entity_id
_entity_poly.type
_entity_poly.pdbx_seq_one_letter_code
_entity_poly.pdbx_strand_id
1 'polypeptide(L)'
;MKKKIFISYAWEENSEKDKKVKMFTQWLAVYLKKWDFEVLLDVYENHPGTKLDSFMSEGVNTSRFVLCICTETYTKKMTKIGTGVNTEFTLLQENADSKFIIPIIEKGKFVNLPSFFRGKFVSELNFSEPYSQDNRNNIFELISTLRDEALSVKGVEPKKRIENYYNNVEKFKLLADTIDLMNFECQPEGIVSFQYLLNEGDFEIGLPPMNFTTHWSTSGVQNIHSYNKVQKTFRIHNFTLFEKVRKTSDIPVDDLFHFKWSTTLEIGDGIVWVNKNNFVAIGKILNIDMNSKDEVKSKVTLQYRILNPINITDDFIQSKNN
;
A
#
# COMPACT_ATOMS: atom_id res chain seq x y z
N MET A 1 16.38 -4.24 15.60
CA MET A 1 14.99 -3.87 15.95
C MET A 1 14.51 -2.90 14.89
N LYS A 2 13.36 -3.17 14.25
CA LYS A 2 12.78 -2.27 13.24
C LYS A 2 12.42 -0.93 13.86
N LYS A 3 12.60 0.15 13.11
CA LYS A 3 12.21 1.48 13.57
C LYS A 3 10.68 1.60 13.46
N LYS A 4 10.06 2.03 14.55
CA LYS A 4 8.61 2.14 14.67
C LYS A 4 8.14 3.54 14.26
N ILE A 5 7.13 3.60 13.41
CA ILE A 5 6.55 4.80 12.85
C ILE A 5 5.06 4.82 13.20
N PHE A 6 4.56 5.91 13.72
CA PHE A 6 3.13 6.17 13.88
C PHE A 6 2.67 7.16 12.82
N ILE A 7 1.56 6.86 12.14
CA ILE A 7 0.95 7.75 11.15
C ILE A 7 -0.32 8.34 11.73
N SER A 8 -0.29 9.67 11.97
CA SER A 8 -1.41 10.46 12.46
C SER A 8 -2.09 11.15 11.29
N TYR A 9 -3.41 10.99 11.18
CA TYR A 9 -4.23 11.65 10.16
C TYR A 9 -5.64 11.92 10.67
N ALA A 10 -6.38 12.79 10.00
CA ALA A 10 -7.75 13.10 10.34
C ALA A 10 -8.74 12.45 9.36
N TRP A 11 -9.83 11.93 9.88
CA TRP A 11 -10.97 11.55 9.06
C TRP A 11 -11.66 12.82 8.55
N GLU A 12 -11.86 12.87 7.25
CA GLU A 12 -12.46 14.00 6.57
C GLU A 12 -14.00 13.94 6.67
N GLU A 13 -14.65 15.10 6.67
CA GLU A 13 -16.11 15.17 6.70
C GLU A 13 -16.73 14.83 5.33
N ASN A 14 -16.01 15.13 4.24
CA ASN A 14 -16.43 14.84 2.89
C ASN A 14 -15.95 13.44 2.50
N SER A 15 -16.86 12.57 2.04
CA SER A 15 -16.57 11.16 1.72
C SER A 15 -15.47 10.98 0.67
N GLU A 16 -15.43 11.81 -0.37
CA GLU A 16 -14.41 11.73 -1.41
C GLU A 16 -13.03 12.16 -0.91
N LYS A 17 -12.97 13.23 -0.12
CA LYS A 17 -11.73 13.66 0.53
C LYS A 17 -11.26 12.63 1.54
N ASP A 18 -12.17 12.04 2.32
CA ASP A 18 -11.86 11.00 3.30
C ASP A 18 -11.28 9.75 2.62
N LYS A 19 -11.92 9.30 1.55
CA LYS A 19 -11.42 8.19 0.74
C LYS A 19 -10.01 8.46 0.21
N LYS A 20 -9.77 9.64 -0.35
CA LYS A 20 -8.46 10.05 -0.87
C LYS A 20 -7.38 10.02 0.21
N VAL A 21 -7.63 10.63 1.37
CA VAL A 21 -6.66 10.69 2.47
C VAL A 21 -6.40 9.31 3.05
N LYS A 22 -7.43 8.50 3.26
CA LYS A 22 -7.29 7.11 3.73
C LYS A 22 -6.50 6.25 2.76
N MET A 23 -6.78 6.33 1.47
CA MET A 23 -6.02 5.58 0.44
C MET A 23 -4.55 5.98 0.42
N PHE A 24 -4.26 7.29 0.45
CA PHE A 24 -2.89 7.78 0.53
C PHE A 24 -2.18 7.29 1.80
N THR A 25 -2.84 7.39 2.95
CA THR A 25 -2.26 7.00 4.25
C THR A 25 -1.98 5.50 4.30
N GLN A 26 -2.88 4.68 3.78
CA GLN A 26 -2.70 3.23 3.68
C GLN A 26 -1.58 2.86 2.69
N TRP A 27 -1.52 3.52 1.54
CA TRP A 27 -0.41 3.35 0.59
C TRP A 27 0.93 3.69 1.25
N LEU A 28 1.02 4.83 1.94
CA LEU A 28 2.24 5.24 2.63
C LEU A 28 2.66 4.20 3.68
N ALA A 29 1.71 3.68 4.46
CA ALA A 29 1.97 2.66 5.46
C ALA A 29 2.50 1.36 4.83
N VAL A 30 1.90 0.89 3.74
CA VAL A 30 2.36 -0.29 3.01
C VAL A 30 3.74 -0.06 2.42
N TYR A 31 3.95 1.10 1.79
CA TYR A 31 5.24 1.46 1.22
C TYR A 31 6.35 1.48 2.28
N LEU A 32 6.12 2.11 3.42
CA LEU A 32 7.08 2.13 4.54
C LEU A 32 7.36 0.73 5.11
N LYS A 33 6.34 -0.15 5.18
CA LYS A 33 6.55 -1.56 5.56
C LYS A 33 7.47 -2.29 4.58
N LYS A 34 7.40 -2.01 3.29
CA LYS A 34 8.34 -2.55 2.28
C LYS A 34 9.77 -2.05 2.47
N TRP A 35 9.97 -0.88 3.05
CA TRP A 35 11.27 -0.35 3.48
C TRP A 35 11.73 -0.88 4.85
N ASP A 36 11.11 -1.93 5.36
CA ASP A 36 11.44 -2.60 6.62
C ASP A 36 11.16 -1.77 7.89
N PHE A 37 10.21 -0.85 7.83
CA PHE A 37 9.71 -0.15 9.01
C PHE A 37 8.54 -0.92 9.67
N GLU A 38 8.41 -0.79 10.99
CA GLU A 38 7.19 -1.14 11.73
C GLU A 38 6.26 0.06 11.71
N VAL A 39 5.07 -0.08 11.10
CA VAL A 39 4.14 1.05 10.94
C VAL A 39 2.86 0.79 11.70
N LEU A 40 2.53 1.72 12.58
CA LEU A 40 1.25 1.78 13.29
C LEU A 40 0.30 2.72 12.55
N LEU A 41 -0.86 2.21 12.21
CA LEU A 41 -1.95 2.94 11.58
C LEU A 41 -3.28 2.45 12.16
N ASP A 42 -4.18 3.36 12.50
CA ASP A 42 -5.48 3.07 13.16
C ASP A 42 -6.33 2.05 12.40
N VAL A 43 -6.35 2.10 11.08
CA VAL A 43 -7.11 1.16 10.23
C VAL A 43 -6.67 -0.30 10.41
N TYR A 44 -5.43 -0.52 10.83
CA TYR A 44 -4.88 -1.88 10.99
C TYR A 44 -5.03 -2.42 12.41
N GLU A 45 -5.02 -1.56 13.40
CA GLU A 45 -4.88 -1.93 14.80
C GLU A 45 -6.20 -1.78 15.59
N ASN A 46 -7.14 -0.95 15.09
CA ASN A 46 -8.39 -0.68 15.79
C ASN A 46 -9.48 -1.68 15.42
N HIS A 47 -9.95 -2.39 16.44
CA HIS A 47 -11.15 -3.22 16.39
C HIS A 47 -12.32 -2.53 17.11
N PRO A 48 -13.57 -2.84 16.77
CA PRO A 48 -14.73 -2.35 17.52
C PRO A 48 -14.56 -2.65 19.02
N GLY A 49 -14.59 -1.59 19.84
CA GLY A 49 -14.37 -1.69 21.30
C GLY A 49 -12.97 -1.26 21.78
N THR A 50 -12.00 -1.05 20.90
CA THR A 50 -10.71 -0.47 21.26
C THR A 50 -10.87 1.00 21.62
N LYS A 51 -10.29 1.43 22.73
CA LYS A 51 -10.28 2.86 23.12
C LYS A 51 -9.28 3.59 22.21
N LEU A 52 -9.79 4.50 21.40
CA LEU A 52 -9.01 5.29 20.46
C LEU A 52 -7.88 6.07 21.16
N ASP A 53 -8.17 6.67 22.31
CA ASP A 53 -7.18 7.44 23.10
C ASP A 53 -6.00 6.56 23.55
N SER A 54 -6.25 5.28 23.90
CA SER A 54 -5.19 4.36 24.31
C SER A 54 -4.28 4.01 23.13
N PHE A 55 -4.84 3.76 21.95
CA PHE A 55 -4.11 3.50 20.72
C PHE A 55 -3.23 4.69 20.32
N MET A 56 -3.80 5.90 20.35
CA MET A 56 -3.10 7.14 20.04
C MET A 56 -1.94 7.40 21.00
N SER A 57 -2.18 7.24 22.29
CA SER A 57 -1.15 7.40 23.32
C SER A 57 -0.04 6.38 23.15
N GLU A 58 -0.36 5.11 22.91
CA GLU A 58 0.62 4.08 22.63
C GLU A 58 1.41 4.39 21.34
N GLY A 59 0.72 4.77 20.26
CA GLY A 59 1.34 5.12 18.99
C GLY A 59 2.37 6.23 19.14
N VAL A 60 2.00 7.33 19.80
CA VAL A 60 2.92 8.44 20.06
C VAL A 60 4.06 8.01 20.98
N ASN A 61 3.78 7.31 22.10
CA ASN A 61 4.79 7.01 23.10
C ASN A 61 5.81 5.95 22.65
N THR A 62 5.40 4.93 21.89
CA THR A 62 6.25 3.82 21.49
C THR A 62 6.99 4.03 20.17
N SER A 63 6.52 4.96 19.32
CA SER A 63 7.12 5.21 18.02
C SER A 63 8.30 6.18 18.11
N ARG A 64 9.33 5.94 17.31
CA ARG A 64 10.46 6.87 17.15
C ARG A 64 10.09 8.06 16.26
N PHE A 65 9.30 7.81 15.23
CA PHE A 65 8.84 8.80 14.28
C PHE A 65 7.33 8.92 14.30
N VAL A 66 6.84 10.14 14.17
CA VAL A 66 5.41 10.41 13.98
C VAL A 66 5.24 11.19 12.68
N LEU A 67 4.50 10.62 11.73
CA LEU A 67 4.16 11.25 10.46
C LEU A 67 2.77 11.86 10.57
N CYS A 68 2.68 13.17 10.47
CA CYS A 68 1.41 13.90 10.56
C CYS A 68 0.91 14.27 9.16
N ILE A 69 -0.18 13.65 8.71
CA ILE A 69 -0.80 13.93 7.40
C ILE A 69 -1.64 15.20 7.51
N CYS A 70 -1.03 16.32 7.18
CA CYS A 70 -1.60 17.65 7.41
C CYS A 70 -2.56 18.04 6.28
N THR A 71 -3.85 17.77 6.49
CA THR A 71 -4.95 18.31 5.68
C THR A 71 -5.57 19.53 6.36
N GLU A 72 -6.48 20.22 5.67
CA GLU A 72 -7.26 21.30 6.27
C GLU A 72 -8.06 20.81 7.49
N THR A 73 -8.67 19.62 7.39
CA THR A 73 -9.43 19.00 8.49
C THR A 73 -8.51 18.62 9.65
N TYR A 74 -7.32 18.07 9.36
CA TYR A 74 -6.32 17.77 10.39
C TYR A 74 -5.95 19.02 11.17
N THR A 75 -5.66 20.12 10.49
CA THR A 75 -5.30 21.40 11.11
C THR A 75 -6.45 21.96 11.97
N LYS A 76 -7.69 21.88 11.49
CA LYS A 76 -8.88 22.28 12.27
C LYS A 76 -9.10 21.40 13.50
N LYS A 77 -9.00 20.08 13.37
CA LYS A 77 -9.18 19.14 14.48
C LYS A 77 -8.07 19.22 15.52
N MET A 78 -6.86 19.57 15.12
CA MET A 78 -5.71 19.74 16.00
C MET A 78 -5.93 20.83 17.06
N THR A 79 -6.68 21.88 16.71
CA THR A 79 -7.02 22.98 17.63
C THR A 79 -8.37 22.81 18.34
N LYS A 80 -9.17 21.82 17.93
CA LYS A 80 -10.51 21.58 18.49
C LYS A 80 -10.44 20.59 19.65
N ILE A 81 -10.64 21.07 20.87
CA ILE A 81 -10.66 20.24 22.09
C ILE A 81 -11.69 19.11 21.96
N GLY A 82 -11.33 17.91 22.42
CA GLY A 82 -12.18 16.72 22.41
C GLY A 82 -12.16 15.94 21.10
N THR A 83 -11.25 16.26 20.18
CA THR A 83 -10.98 15.41 19.01
C THR A 83 -9.78 14.51 19.25
N GLY A 84 -9.74 13.33 18.64
CA GLY A 84 -8.59 12.43 18.72
C GLY A 84 -7.30 13.11 18.25
N VAL A 85 -7.35 13.88 17.16
CA VAL A 85 -6.20 14.66 16.65
C VAL A 85 -5.71 15.69 17.67
N ASN A 86 -6.60 16.29 18.44
CA ASN A 86 -6.21 17.23 19.51
C ASN A 86 -5.52 16.52 20.67
N THR A 87 -6.00 15.34 21.04
CA THR A 87 -5.35 14.48 22.04
C THR A 87 -3.95 14.07 21.59
N GLU A 88 -3.80 13.57 20.35
CA GLU A 88 -2.49 13.28 19.76
C GLU A 88 -1.57 14.49 19.78
N PHE A 89 -2.09 15.64 19.38
CA PHE A 89 -1.33 16.89 19.33
C PHE A 89 -0.78 17.30 20.69
N THR A 90 -1.58 17.19 21.74
CA THR A 90 -1.15 17.47 23.13
C THR A 90 0.02 16.54 23.51
N LEU A 91 -0.12 15.24 23.23
CA LEU A 91 0.95 14.26 23.46
C LEU A 91 2.21 14.56 22.63
N LEU A 92 2.04 15.02 21.40
CA LEU A 92 3.17 15.40 20.53
C LEU A 92 3.89 16.66 21.06
N GLN A 93 3.17 17.62 21.60
CA GLN A 93 3.77 18.79 22.23
C GLN A 93 4.59 18.43 23.47
N GLU A 94 4.07 17.54 24.33
CA GLU A 94 4.77 17.06 25.53
C GLU A 94 6.02 16.25 25.18
N ASN A 95 6.06 15.62 24.02
CA ASN A 95 7.15 14.77 23.55
C ASN A 95 8.00 15.42 22.44
N ALA A 96 7.82 16.70 22.14
CA ALA A 96 8.41 17.37 20.97
C ALA A 96 9.94 17.27 20.90
N ASP A 97 10.60 17.27 22.05
CA ASP A 97 12.07 17.21 22.14
C ASP A 97 12.62 15.77 22.02
N SER A 98 11.78 14.76 22.27
CA SER A 98 12.18 13.34 22.27
C SER A 98 11.80 12.57 21.02
N LYS A 99 10.94 13.15 20.15
CA LYS A 99 10.35 12.49 18.98
C LYS A 99 10.65 13.25 17.70
N PHE A 100 10.90 12.49 16.64
CA PHE A 100 10.94 13.06 15.29
C PHE A 100 9.52 13.15 14.74
N ILE A 101 8.96 14.36 14.76
CA ILE A 101 7.63 14.66 14.24
C ILE A 101 7.79 15.30 12.86
N ILE A 102 7.29 14.63 11.83
CA ILE A 102 7.46 14.99 10.43
C ILE A 102 6.08 15.32 9.83
N PRO A 103 5.80 16.58 9.50
CA PRO A 103 4.60 16.96 8.79
C PRO A 103 4.69 16.55 7.32
N ILE A 104 3.60 15.94 6.82
CA ILE A 104 3.41 15.60 5.41
C ILE A 104 2.22 16.39 4.89
N ILE A 105 2.42 17.16 3.84
CA ILE A 105 1.34 17.95 3.20
C ILE A 105 1.11 17.47 1.77
N GLU A 106 -0.09 17.72 1.28
CA GLU A 106 -0.35 17.59 -0.16
C GLU A 106 0.46 18.63 -0.93
N LYS A 107 1.11 18.23 -2.00
CA LYS A 107 2.00 19.06 -2.82
C LYS A 107 1.35 20.42 -3.14
N GLY A 108 2.04 21.51 -2.77
CA GLY A 108 1.58 22.88 -2.95
C GLY A 108 0.51 23.36 -1.95
N LYS A 109 0.13 22.57 -0.95
CA LYS A 109 -0.92 22.92 0.04
C LYS A 109 -0.33 23.40 1.38
N PHE A 110 0.67 24.27 1.36
CA PHE A 110 1.29 24.81 2.58
C PHE A 110 0.31 25.52 3.53
N VAL A 111 -0.83 26.00 3.02
CA VAL A 111 -1.90 26.59 3.85
C VAL A 111 -2.46 25.59 4.87
N ASN A 112 -2.35 24.29 4.59
CA ASN A 112 -2.79 23.24 5.50
C ASN A 112 -1.78 22.91 6.61
N LEU A 113 -0.58 23.52 6.58
CA LEU A 113 0.45 23.26 7.58
C LEU A 113 0.06 23.95 8.91
N PRO A 114 -0.14 23.18 10.00
CA PRO A 114 -0.40 23.75 11.32
C PRO A 114 0.75 24.68 11.77
N SER A 115 0.41 25.71 12.52
CA SER A 115 1.38 26.71 13.02
C SER A 115 2.51 26.09 13.87
N PHE A 116 2.22 25.00 14.56
CA PHE A 116 3.19 24.22 15.34
C PHE A 116 4.36 23.68 14.48
N PHE A 117 4.11 23.41 13.21
CA PHE A 117 5.13 22.89 12.29
C PHE A 117 5.86 23.98 11.51
N ARG A 118 5.54 25.27 11.73
CA ARG A 118 6.26 26.36 11.08
C ARG A 118 7.75 26.33 11.44
N GLY A 119 8.60 26.41 10.43
CA GLY A 119 10.05 26.33 10.61
C GLY A 119 10.62 24.90 10.66
N LYS A 120 9.76 23.86 10.59
CA LYS A 120 10.21 22.46 10.39
C LYS A 120 10.28 22.14 8.91
N PHE A 121 11.13 21.18 8.55
CA PHE A 121 11.10 20.58 7.22
C PHE A 121 9.80 19.81 7.03
N VAL A 122 9.21 19.96 5.86
CA VAL A 122 7.93 19.38 5.47
C VAL A 122 8.16 18.44 4.31
N SER A 123 7.54 17.27 4.33
CA SER A 123 7.49 16.38 3.17
C SER A 123 6.26 16.70 2.34
N GLU A 124 6.45 16.97 1.05
CA GLU A 124 5.37 17.25 0.10
C GLU A 124 5.11 16.03 -0.76
N LEU A 125 3.89 15.47 -0.70
CA LEU A 125 3.50 14.30 -1.48
C LEU A 125 2.15 14.53 -2.17
N ASN A 126 1.94 13.88 -3.33
CA ASN A 126 0.67 13.90 -4.03
C ASN A 126 -0.28 12.86 -3.43
N PHE A 127 -1.35 13.32 -2.77
CA PHE A 127 -2.30 12.42 -2.11
C PHE A 127 -3.27 11.76 -3.09
N SER A 128 -3.47 12.34 -4.28
CA SER A 128 -4.36 11.80 -5.31
C SER A 128 -3.71 10.69 -6.13
N GLU A 129 -2.40 10.78 -6.31
CA GLU A 129 -1.61 9.88 -7.13
C GLU A 129 -0.39 9.40 -6.32
N PRO A 130 -0.60 8.53 -5.32
CA PRO A 130 0.45 8.12 -4.40
C PRO A 130 1.67 7.49 -5.09
N TYR A 131 1.47 6.76 -6.20
CA TYR A 131 2.52 6.09 -6.98
C TYR A 131 3.10 6.93 -8.11
N SER A 132 2.78 8.23 -8.16
CA SER A 132 3.34 9.12 -9.18
C SER A 132 4.86 9.20 -9.08
N GLN A 133 5.52 9.45 -10.22
CA GLN A 133 6.97 9.65 -10.25
C GLN A 133 7.41 10.81 -9.35
N ASP A 134 6.56 11.80 -9.18
CA ASP A 134 6.79 12.91 -8.25
C ASP A 134 6.90 12.44 -6.80
N ASN A 135 5.98 11.61 -6.35
CA ASN A 135 6.03 11.05 -5.00
C ASN A 135 7.26 10.18 -4.80
N ARG A 136 7.61 9.39 -5.80
CA ARG A 136 8.79 8.54 -5.78
C ARG A 136 10.07 9.34 -5.54
N ASN A 137 10.21 10.50 -6.17
CA ASN A 137 11.37 11.36 -5.98
C ASN A 137 11.37 12.05 -4.60
N ASN A 138 10.20 12.52 -4.16
CA ASN A 138 10.09 13.28 -2.90
C ASN A 138 10.16 12.38 -1.66
N ILE A 139 9.75 11.11 -1.78
CA ILE A 139 9.76 10.18 -0.65
C ILE A 139 11.17 9.76 -0.22
N PHE A 140 12.18 9.92 -1.09
CA PHE A 140 13.57 9.57 -0.73
C PHE A 140 14.11 10.38 0.44
N GLU A 141 13.80 11.67 0.52
CA GLU A 141 14.20 12.51 1.65
C GLU A 141 13.53 12.04 2.96
N LEU A 142 12.24 11.67 2.86
CA LEU A 142 11.53 11.09 3.99
C LEU A 142 12.18 9.77 4.42
N ILE A 143 12.39 8.84 3.50
CA ILE A 143 13.01 7.53 3.79
C ILE A 143 14.41 7.70 4.37
N SER A 144 15.25 8.58 3.82
CA SER A 144 16.60 8.84 4.35
C SER A 144 16.55 9.32 5.80
N THR A 145 15.62 10.22 6.11
CA THR A 145 15.38 10.71 7.47
C THR A 145 14.95 9.59 8.41
N LEU A 146 14.00 8.77 7.98
CA LEU A 146 13.49 7.63 8.76
C LEU A 146 14.56 6.55 8.99
N ARG A 147 15.47 6.38 8.05
CA ARG A 147 16.60 5.44 8.19
C ARG A 147 17.76 5.98 9.01
N ASP A 148 17.75 7.28 9.38
CA ASP A 148 18.90 8.04 9.93
C ASP A 148 20.10 8.03 8.95
N GLU A 149 19.85 7.87 7.67
CA GLU A 149 20.85 7.91 6.62
C GLU A 149 20.80 9.28 5.95
N ALA A 150 21.52 10.24 6.49
CA ALA A 150 21.53 11.58 5.91
C ALA A 150 21.99 11.56 4.45
N LEU A 151 21.23 12.19 3.55
CA LEU A 151 21.64 12.35 2.15
C LEU A 151 22.91 13.21 2.03
N SER A 152 23.18 14.05 3.04
CA SER A 152 24.43 14.80 3.13
C SER A 152 25.07 14.68 4.51
N VAL A 153 26.38 14.44 4.55
CA VAL A 153 27.14 14.32 5.80
C VAL A 153 27.59 15.73 6.26
N LYS A 154 27.27 16.09 7.51
CA LYS A 154 27.77 17.33 8.12
C LYS A 154 29.28 17.22 8.38
N GLY A 155 30.04 18.35 8.24
CA GLY A 155 31.45 18.39 8.59
C GLY A 155 32.41 17.88 7.52
N VAL A 156 31.94 17.59 6.31
CA VAL A 156 32.77 17.19 5.16
C VAL A 156 32.99 18.38 4.22
N GLU A 157 34.15 18.41 3.55
CA GLU A 157 34.44 19.36 2.48
C GLU A 157 33.28 19.51 1.47
N PRO A 158 32.95 20.73 0.99
CA PRO A 158 31.77 20.96 0.14
C PRO A 158 31.71 20.04 -1.08
N LYS A 159 32.85 19.78 -1.75
CA LYS A 159 32.92 18.89 -2.90
C LYS A 159 32.54 17.46 -2.54
N LYS A 160 33.10 16.90 -1.46
CA LYS A 160 32.80 15.56 -0.97
C LYS A 160 31.35 15.46 -0.48
N ARG A 161 30.78 16.54 0.05
CA ARG A 161 29.39 16.61 0.46
C ARG A 161 28.45 16.42 -0.75
N ILE A 162 28.75 17.08 -1.87
CA ILE A 162 27.98 16.97 -3.11
C ILE A 162 28.09 15.56 -3.67
N GLU A 163 29.28 14.98 -3.75
CA GLU A 163 29.50 13.61 -4.22
C GLU A 163 28.75 12.59 -3.35
N ASN A 164 28.83 12.72 -2.03
CA ASN A 164 28.11 11.84 -1.11
C ASN A 164 26.58 11.97 -1.26
N TYR A 165 26.08 13.18 -1.48
CA TYR A 165 24.66 13.39 -1.74
C TYR A 165 24.20 12.62 -2.98
N TYR A 166 24.88 12.77 -4.11
CA TYR A 166 24.52 12.07 -5.34
C TYR A 166 24.66 10.55 -5.21
N ASN A 167 25.71 10.06 -4.58
CA ASN A 167 25.88 8.62 -4.34
C ASN A 167 24.77 8.05 -3.47
N ASN A 168 24.34 8.76 -2.43
CA ASN A 168 23.22 8.32 -1.60
C ASN A 168 21.89 8.37 -2.35
N VAL A 169 21.65 9.42 -3.17
CA VAL A 169 20.44 9.49 -4.02
C VAL A 169 20.39 8.31 -4.98
N GLU A 170 21.49 7.96 -5.64
CA GLU A 170 21.53 6.79 -6.54
C GLU A 170 21.31 5.48 -5.78
N LYS A 171 21.89 5.32 -4.60
CA LYS A 171 21.63 4.16 -3.73
C LYS A 171 20.14 4.05 -3.39
N PHE A 172 19.49 5.16 -3.01
CA PHE A 172 18.06 5.17 -2.71
C PHE A 172 17.20 4.90 -3.94
N LYS A 173 17.58 5.41 -5.11
CA LYS A 173 16.89 5.09 -6.37
C LYS A 173 16.94 3.59 -6.66
N LEU A 174 18.11 2.96 -6.57
CA LEU A 174 18.27 1.52 -6.79
C LEU A 174 17.43 0.70 -5.81
N LEU A 175 17.40 1.10 -4.53
CA LEU A 175 16.55 0.45 -3.52
C LEU A 175 15.07 0.65 -3.82
N ALA A 176 14.65 1.86 -4.22
CA ALA A 176 13.28 2.14 -4.60
C ALA A 176 12.88 1.37 -5.84
N ASP A 177 13.75 1.28 -6.84
CA ASP A 177 13.51 0.45 -8.03
C ASP A 177 13.29 -1.01 -7.64
N THR A 178 14.10 -1.54 -6.72
CA THR A 178 13.92 -2.89 -6.19
C THR A 178 12.56 -3.04 -5.49
N ILE A 179 12.16 -2.07 -4.65
CA ILE A 179 10.88 -2.08 -3.94
C ILE A 179 9.71 -1.93 -4.90
N ASP A 180 9.82 -1.09 -5.92
CA ASP A 180 8.79 -0.94 -6.96
C ASP A 180 8.68 -2.20 -7.83
N LEU A 181 9.80 -2.88 -8.07
CA LEU A 181 9.80 -4.20 -8.72
C LEU A 181 9.22 -5.31 -7.83
N MET A 182 9.23 -5.13 -6.51
CA MET A 182 8.49 -5.98 -5.57
C MET A 182 6.97 -5.88 -5.72
N ASN A 183 6.55 -4.99 -6.55
CA ASN A 183 5.25 -4.86 -7.16
C ASN A 183 4.10 -5.08 -6.18
N PHE A 184 3.54 -4.00 -5.70
CA PHE A 184 2.23 -4.02 -5.08
C PHE A 184 1.37 -2.94 -5.73
N GLU A 185 0.10 -3.23 -5.88
CA GLU A 185 -0.89 -2.27 -6.36
C GLU A 185 -1.95 -2.06 -5.29
N CYS A 186 -2.14 -0.82 -4.86
CA CYS A 186 -3.03 -0.48 -3.76
C CYS A 186 -4.48 -0.21 -4.20
N GLN A 187 -4.71 0.01 -5.50
CA GLN A 187 -6.06 0.31 -5.99
C GLN A 187 -6.98 -0.91 -5.87
N PRO A 188 -8.29 -0.70 -5.66
CA PRO A 188 -9.25 -1.80 -5.63
C PRO A 188 -9.50 -2.42 -7.01
N GLU A 189 -9.21 -1.72 -8.09
CA GLU A 189 -9.29 -2.22 -9.46
C GLU A 189 -8.33 -1.49 -10.38
N GLY A 190 -7.88 -2.14 -11.44
CA GLY A 190 -6.99 -1.53 -12.43
C GLY A 190 -6.39 -2.53 -13.41
N ILE A 191 -5.44 -2.03 -14.20
CA ILE A 191 -4.58 -2.82 -15.07
C ILE A 191 -3.16 -2.61 -14.60
N VAL A 192 -2.45 -3.70 -14.35
CA VAL A 192 -1.07 -3.69 -13.87
C VAL A 192 -0.21 -4.60 -14.74
N SER A 193 1.02 -4.19 -15.00
CA SER A 193 2.02 -5.01 -15.68
C SER A 193 3.23 -5.16 -14.76
N PHE A 194 3.58 -6.39 -14.43
CA PHE A 194 4.65 -6.68 -13.47
C PHE A 194 5.53 -7.85 -13.93
N GLN A 195 6.76 -7.89 -13.42
CA GLN A 195 7.69 -8.98 -13.64
C GLN A 195 7.37 -10.13 -12.68
N TYR A 196 6.66 -11.12 -13.18
CA TYR A 196 6.05 -12.17 -12.35
C TYR A 196 7.02 -13.20 -11.76
N LEU A 197 8.31 -13.12 -12.09
CA LEU A 197 9.35 -13.96 -11.50
C LEU A 197 10.16 -13.24 -10.40
N LEU A 198 9.92 -11.96 -10.19
CA LEU A 198 10.53 -11.25 -9.06
C LEU A 198 9.84 -11.63 -7.74
N ASN A 199 10.51 -11.39 -6.62
CA ASN A 199 10.02 -11.70 -5.28
C ASN A 199 9.55 -13.13 -5.10
N GLU A 200 10.28 -14.07 -5.62
CA GLU A 200 9.88 -15.47 -5.57
C GLU A 200 8.52 -15.74 -6.23
N GLY A 201 8.11 -14.86 -7.15
CA GLY A 201 6.83 -14.94 -7.84
C GLY A 201 5.67 -14.23 -7.14
N ASP A 202 5.90 -13.54 -6.05
CA ASP A 202 4.85 -12.87 -5.28
C ASP A 202 4.55 -11.47 -5.81
N PHE A 203 3.28 -11.17 -6.00
CA PHE A 203 2.75 -9.85 -6.32
C PHE A 203 1.53 -9.55 -5.46
N GLU A 204 1.51 -8.40 -4.79
CA GLU A 204 0.41 -8.01 -3.91
C GLU A 204 -0.55 -7.05 -4.58
N ILE A 205 -1.86 -7.30 -4.47
CA ILE A 205 -2.93 -6.38 -4.85
C ILE A 205 -3.80 -6.03 -3.67
N GLY A 206 -4.29 -4.79 -3.62
CA GLY A 206 -5.16 -4.28 -2.58
C GLY A 206 -4.43 -3.93 -1.28
N LEU A 207 -5.22 -3.51 -0.31
CA LEU A 207 -4.77 -3.09 1.02
C LEU A 207 -5.43 -3.94 2.09
N PRO A 208 -4.75 -4.25 3.21
CA PRO A 208 -5.37 -4.98 4.31
C PRO A 208 -6.68 -4.33 4.77
N PRO A 209 -7.72 -5.13 5.09
CA PRO A 209 -7.77 -6.59 5.11
C PRO A 209 -8.11 -7.24 3.74
N MET A 210 -8.28 -6.44 2.69
CA MET A 210 -8.65 -6.87 1.33
C MET A 210 -7.40 -7.02 0.42
N ASN A 211 -6.27 -7.37 0.98
CA ASN A 211 -5.07 -7.62 0.20
C ASN A 211 -4.94 -9.09 -0.21
N PHE A 212 -4.29 -9.31 -1.34
CA PHE A 212 -4.05 -10.62 -1.93
C PHE A 212 -2.60 -10.72 -2.37
N THR A 213 -1.86 -11.68 -1.82
CA THR A 213 -0.51 -12.01 -2.28
C THR A 213 -0.62 -13.07 -3.37
N THR A 214 -0.67 -12.66 -4.62
CA THR A 214 -0.74 -13.56 -5.76
C THR A 214 0.64 -14.17 -6.01
N HIS A 215 0.69 -15.46 -6.37
CA HIS A 215 1.95 -16.17 -6.59
C HIS A 215 2.02 -16.77 -7.99
N TRP A 216 3.12 -16.54 -8.70
CA TRP A 216 3.27 -16.80 -10.11
C TRP A 216 4.56 -17.54 -10.46
N SER A 217 4.54 -18.31 -11.53
CA SER A 217 5.74 -18.86 -12.16
C SER A 217 5.54 -19.11 -13.66
N THR A 218 6.63 -19.45 -14.34
CA THR A 218 6.62 -19.83 -15.75
C THR A 218 5.88 -21.15 -15.96
N SER A 219 5.12 -21.27 -17.07
CA SER A 219 4.49 -22.51 -17.52
C SER A 219 4.63 -22.74 -19.02
N GLY A 220 5.75 -22.33 -19.62
CA GLY A 220 5.97 -22.43 -21.05
C GLY A 220 6.03 -21.05 -21.73
N VAL A 221 5.89 -21.01 -23.05
CA VAL A 221 6.15 -19.79 -23.84
C VAL A 221 5.00 -18.78 -23.79
N GLN A 222 3.77 -19.25 -23.59
CA GLN A 222 2.57 -18.38 -23.62
C GLN A 222 1.67 -18.57 -22.41
N ASN A 223 2.12 -19.34 -21.43
CA ASN A 223 1.34 -19.69 -20.25
C ASN A 223 2.10 -19.35 -18.98
N ILE A 224 1.37 -19.03 -17.94
CA ILE A 224 1.90 -18.82 -16.59
C ILE A 224 1.13 -19.68 -15.60
N HIS A 225 1.80 -20.04 -14.50
CA HIS A 225 1.13 -20.64 -13.35
C HIS A 225 0.79 -19.60 -12.32
N SER A 226 -0.39 -19.72 -11.72
CA SER A 226 -0.74 -19.07 -10.46
C SER A 226 -0.98 -20.13 -9.40
N TYR A 227 -0.47 -19.89 -8.18
CA TYR A 227 -0.46 -20.89 -7.12
C TYR A 227 -1.37 -20.52 -5.96
N ASN A 228 -1.87 -21.57 -5.33
CA ASN A 228 -2.66 -21.52 -4.10
C ASN A 228 -1.74 -21.58 -2.87
N LYS A 229 -0.82 -20.62 -2.75
CA LYS A 229 0.19 -20.59 -1.67
C LYS A 229 -0.33 -19.94 -0.40
N VAL A 230 -0.95 -18.77 -0.52
CA VAL A 230 -1.41 -17.94 0.62
C VAL A 230 -2.92 -17.82 0.64
N GLN A 231 -3.56 -17.95 -0.50
CA GLN A 231 -4.98 -17.78 -0.72
C GLN A 231 -5.53 -18.82 -1.67
N LYS A 232 -6.82 -19.08 -1.64
CA LYS A 232 -7.47 -19.96 -2.60
C LYS A 232 -7.50 -19.29 -3.98
N THR A 233 -7.13 -20.03 -4.99
CA THR A 233 -7.01 -19.55 -6.37
C THR A 233 -7.79 -20.46 -7.31
N PHE A 234 -8.61 -19.87 -8.19
CA PHE A 234 -9.45 -20.60 -9.15
C PHE A 234 -9.31 -19.99 -10.53
N ARG A 235 -9.33 -20.85 -11.57
CA ARG A 235 -9.32 -20.42 -12.98
C ARG A 235 -10.74 -20.21 -13.49
N ILE A 236 -10.93 -19.20 -14.33
CA ILE A 236 -12.10 -19.06 -15.22
C ILE A 236 -11.55 -19.15 -16.64
N HIS A 237 -11.93 -20.19 -17.36
CA HIS A 237 -11.48 -20.37 -18.74
C HIS A 237 -12.13 -19.32 -19.66
N ASN A 238 -11.34 -18.63 -20.48
CA ASN A 238 -11.79 -17.59 -21.43
C ASN A 238 -12.75 -16.56 -20.80
N PHE A 239 -12.25 -15.80 -19.83
CA PHE A 239 -13.05 -14.88 -19.01
C PHE A 239 -13.55 -13.64 -19.78
N THR A 240 -14.55 -13.80 -20.61
CA THR A 240 -15.16 -12.71 -21.39
C THR A 240 -16.06 -11.80 -20.55
N LEU A 241 -16.57 -12.27 -19.43
CA LEU A 241 -17.53 -11.57 -18.58
C LEU A 241 -16.91 -10.67 -17.51
N PHE A 242 -15.57 -10.47 -17.51
CA PHE A 242 -14.88 -9.70 -16.47
C PHE A 242 -15.56 -8.35 -16.17
N GLU A 243 -15.94 -7.60 -17.21
CA GLU A 243 -16.57 -6.29 -17.05
C GLU A 243 -17.96 -6.33 -16.41
N LYS A 244 -18.63 -7.47 -16.43
CA LYS A 244 -19.95 -7.65 -15.83
C LYS A 244 -19.90 -8.07 -14.36
N VAL A 245 -18.79 -8.63 -13.92
CA VAL A 245 -18.63 -9.08 -12.53
C VAL A 245 -18.38 -7.89 -11.61
N ARG A 246 -19.32 -7.60 -10.74
CA ARG A 246 -19.24 -6.54 -9.73
C ARG A 246 -19.33 -7.06 -8.30
N LYS A 247 -19.88 -8.23 -8.11
CA LYS A 247 -20.05 -8.92 -6.83
C LYS A 247 -19.76 -10.42 -6.99
N THR A 248 -19.58 -11.10 -5.89
CA THR A 248 -19.21 -12.53 -5.87
C THR A 248 -20.22 -13.42 -6.58
N SER A 249 -21.52 -13.13 -6.48
CA SER A 249 -22.58 -13.90 -7.18
C SER A 249 -22.57 -13.76 -8.70
N ASP A 250 -21.83 -12.79 -9.25
CA ASP A 250 -21.70 -12.61 -10.71
C ASP A 250 -20.59 -13.48 -11.30
N ILE A 251 -19.80 -14.16 -10.46
CA ILE A 251 -18.71 -15.03 -10.90
C ILE A 251 -19.32 -16.31 -11.49
N PRO A 252 -18.91 -16.74 -12.69
CA PRO A 252 -19.35 -18.00 -13.26
C PRO A 252 -18.99 -19.18 -12.34
N VAL A 253 -19.99 -19.93 -11.88
CA VAL A 253 -19.83 -20.91 -10.79
C VAL A 253 -19.17 -22.21 -11.26
N ASP A 254 -19.23 -22.53 -12.54
CA ASP A 254 -18.82 -23.83 -13.07
C ASP A 254 -17.34 -24.16 -12.91
N ASP A 255 -16.50 -23.12 -12.81
CA ASP A 255 -15.03 -23.27 -12.69
C ASP A 255 -14.49 -23.16 -11.24
N LEU A 256 -15.32 -22.74 -10.26
CA LEU A 256 -14.87 -22.48 -8.89
C LEU A 256 -14.64 -23.75 -8.04
N PHE A 257 -15.03 -24.93 -8.52
CA PHE A 257 -15.05 -26.15 -7.69
C PHE A 257 -13.83 -27.07 -7.88
N HIS A 258 -12.91 -26.76 -8.77
CA HIS A 258 -11.70 -27.56 -8.96
C HIS A 258 -10.52 -26.96 -8.19
N PHE A 259 -10.39 -27.36 -6.91
CA PHE A 259 -9.21 -27.05 -6.12
C PHE A 259 -7.98 -27.73 -6.74
N LYS A 260 -7.09 -26.91 -7.27
CA LYS A 260 -5.77 -27.35 -7.74
C LYS A 260 -4.69 -26.56 -7.02
N TRP A 261 -3.57 -27.19 -6.74
CA TRP A 261 -2.40 -26.54 -6.14
C TRP A 261 -1.86 -25.40 -7.01
N SER A 262 -1.91 -25.56 -8.31
CA SER A 262 -1.56 -24.54 -9.29
C SER A 262 -2.56 -24.51 -10.42
N THR A 263 -2.71 -23.36 -11.04
CA THR A 263 -3.58 -23.11 -12.18
C THR A 263 -2.76 -22.57 -13.33
N THR A 264 -2.81 -23.21 -14.48
CA THR A 264 -2.18 -22.72 -15.72
C THR A 264 -3.14 -21.74 -16.39
N LEU A 265 -2.63 -20.56 -16.72
CA LEU A 265 -3.40 -19.47 -17.31
C LEU A 265 -2.80 -19.06 -18.65
N GLU A 266 -3.68 -18.76 -19.59
CA GLU A 266 -3.39 -18.21 -20.90
C GLU A 266 -3.94 -16.78 -21.04
N ILE A 267 -3.56 -16.08 -22.10
CA ILE A 267 -4.14 -14.76 -22.40
C ILE A 267 -5.65 -14.92 -22.60
N GLY A 268 -6.41 -14.08 -21.93
CA GLY A 268 -7.88 -14.12 -21.91
C GLY A 268 -8.49 -14.91 -20.78
N ASP A 269 -7.72 -15.76 -20.09
CA ASP A 269 -8.21 -16.48 -18.91
C ASP A 269 -8.42 -15.54 -17.73
N GLY A 270 -9.34 -15.92 -16.87
CA GLY A 270 -9.60 -15.31 -15.58
C GLY A 270 -9.03 -16.10 -14.42
N ILE A 271 -8.87 -15.41 -13.34
CA ILE A 271 -8.46 -15.96 -12.06
C ILE A 271 -9.31 -15.33 -10.95
N VAL A 272 -9.67 -16.14 -9.98
CA VAL A 272 -10.35 -15.69 -8.76
C VAL A 272 -9.45 -16.00 -7.57
N TRP A 273 -9.27 -15.04 -6.70
CA TRP A 273 -8.56 -15.20 -5.44
C TRP A 273 -9.52 -15.02 -4.28
N VAL A 274 -9.40 -15.88 -3.28
CA VAL A 274 -10.13 -15.74 -2.00
C VAL A 274 -9.08 -15.70 -0.88
N ASN A 275 -8.97 -14.57 -0.19
CA ASN A 275 -7.98 -14.42 0.86
C ASN A 275 -8.44 -15.06 2.18
N LYS A 276 -7.55 -15.09 3.18
CA LYS A 276 -7.84 -15.67 4.50
C LYS A 276 -8.99 -15.01 5.25
N ASN A 277 -9.35 -13.79 4.88
CA ASN A 277 -10.46 -13.03 5.46
C ASN A 277 -11.75 -13.18 4.64
N ASN A 278 -11.79 -14.10 3.67
CA ASN A 278 -12.89 -14.37 2.76
C ASN A 278 -13.24 -13.21 1.80
N PHE A 279 -12.35 -12.24 1.62
CA PHE A 279 -12.49 -11.28 0.52
C PHE A 279 -12.15 -11.95 -0.80
N VAL A 280 -12.78 -11.47 -1.87
CA VAL A 280 -12.62 -12.02 -3.21
C VAL A 280 -12.06 -10.95 -4.14
N ALA A 281 -11.10 -11.34 -4.95
CA ALA A 281 -10.64 -10.56 -6.09
C ALA A 281 -10.71 -11.40 -7.36
N ILE A 282 -10.92 -10.74 -8.49
CA ILE A 282 -10.89 -11.34 -9.82
C ILE A 282 -9.79 -10.70 -10.64
N GLY A 283 -9.20 -11.49 -11.52
CA GLY A 283 -8.23 -11.03 -12.49
C GLY A 283 -8.52 -11.58 -13.88
N LYS A 284 -8.02 -10.90 -14.91
CA LYS A 284 -8.02 -11.37 -16.28
C LYS A 284 -6.63 -11.14 -16.89
N ILE A 285 -6.06 -12.18 -17.47
CA ILE A 285 -4.78 -12.09 -18.14
C ILE A 285 -4.96 -11.37 -19.47
N LEU A 286 -4.36 -10.21 -19.60
CA LEU A 286 -4.40 -9.42 -20.84
C LEU A 286 -3.21 -9.69 -21.74
N ASN A 287 -2.03 -9.94 -21.17
CA ASN A 287 -0.82 -10.22 -21.94
C ASN A 287 0.19 -11.02 -21.09
N ILE A 288 0.97 -11.84 -21.76
CA ILE A 288 2.12 -12.55 -21.20
C ILE A 288 3.31 -12.24 -22.11
N ASP A 289 4.28 -11.51 -21.60
CA ASP A 289 5.49 -11.13 -22.33
C ASP A 289 6.68 -11.93 -21.78
N MET A 290 7.07 -12.96 -22.52
CA MET A 290 8.18 -13.83 -22.15
C MET A 290 9.49 -13.29 -22.72
N ASN A 291 10.41 -12.95 -21.86
CA ASN A 291 11.76 -12.56 -22.27
C ASN A 291 12.67 -13.80 -22.31
N SER A 292 12.88 -14.34 -23.49
CA SER A 292 13.72 -15.55 -23.70
C SER A 292 15.20 -15.34 -23.40
N LYS A 293 15.68 -14.10 -23.34
CA LYS A 293 17.09 -13.78 -23.04
C LYS A 293 17.33 -13.54 -21.55
N ASP A 294 16.30 -13.12 -20.85
CA ASP A 294 16.37 -12.82 -19.43
C ASP A 294 14.98 -13.09 -18.82
N GLU A 295 14.78 -14.32 -18.37
CA GLU A 295 13.47 -14.76 -17.87
C GLU A 295 12.93 -13.89 -16.74
N VAL A 296 13.82 -13.32 -15.91
CA VAL A 296 13.42 -12.42 -14.81
C VAL A 296 12.72 -11.18 -15.33
N LYS A 297 12.99 -10.75 -16.57
CA LYS A 297 12.33 -9.63 -17.21
C LYS A 297 10.97 -9.96 -17.84
N SER A 298 10.55 -11.21 -17.79
CA SER A 298 9.24 -11.63 -18.28
C SER A 298 8.13 -10.96 -17.48
N LYS A 299 7.07 -10.51 -18.17
CA LYS A 299 5.99 -9.75 -17.58
C LYS A 299 4.64 -10.38 -17.85
N VAL A 300 3.71 -10.17 -16.91
CA VAL A 300 2.29 -10.40 -17.13
C VAL A 300 1.56 -9.06 -17.00
N THR A 301 0.58 -8.86 -17.88
CA THR A 301 -0.37 -7.74 -17.75
C THR A 301 -1.70 -8.31 -17.29
N LEU A 302 -2.13 -7.84 -16.14
CA LEU A 302 -3.31 -8.30 -15.43
C LEU A 302 -4.31 -7.14 -15.28
N GLN A 303 -5.53 -7.33 -15.72
CA GLN A 303 -6.66 -6.52 -15.28
C GLN A 303 -7.26 -7.18 -14.04
N TYR A 304 -7.51 -6.43 -12.99
CA TYR A 304 -8.04 -6.99 -11.75
C TYR A 304 -9.09 -6.10 -11.11
N ARG A 305 -9.88 -6.70 -10.22
CA ARG A 305 -10.86 -6.01 -9.38
C ARG A 305 -11.04 -6.76 -8.07
N ILE A 306 -10.98 -6.02 -6.95
CA ILE A 306 -11.35 -6.52 -5.63
C ILE A 306 -12.86 -6.31 -5.46
N LEU A 307 -13.58 -7.38 -5.21
CA LEU A 307 -15.04 -7.35 -5.09
C LEU A 307 -15.45 -6.92 -3.67
N ASN A 308 -16.57 -6.21 -3.58
CA ASN A 308 -17.12 -5.84 -2.28
C ASN A 308 -17.46 -7.09 -1.45
N PRO A 309 -17.14 -7.12 -0.15
CA PRO A 309 -17.30 -8.31 0.70
C PRO A 309 -18.75 -8.63 1.09
N ILE A 310 -19.74 -7.92 0.57
CA ILE A 310 -21.13 -8.10 0.94
C ILE A 310 -21.59 -9.47 0.47
N ASN A 311 -21.75 -10.40 1.43
CA ASN A 311 -22.45 -11.69 1.34
C ASN A 311 -21.68 -12.89 0.74
N ILE A 312 -20.40 -13.09 1.09
CA ILE A 312 -19.71 -14.36 0.74
C ILE A 312 -20.30 -15.56 1.49
N THR A 313 -20.84 -15.36 2.71
CA THR A 313 -21.30 -16.46 3.56
C THR A 313 -22.68 -17.01 3.17
N ASP A 314 -23.57 -16.20 2.67
CA ASP A 314 -24.94 -16.63 2.44
C ASP A 314 -25.15 -17.27 1.06
N ASP A 315 -24.52 -16.74 0.01
CA ASP A 315 -24.68 -17.27 -1.35
C ASP A 315 -23.90 -18.58 -1.59
N PHE A 316 -22.72 -18.74 -0.96
CA PHE A 316 -21.93 -19.99 -1.07
C PHE A 316 -22.49 -21.14 -0.25
N ILE A 317 -23.19 -20.86 0.85
CA ILE A 317 -23.82 -21.90 1.69
C ILE A 317 -25.17 -22.32 1.12
N GLN A 318 -25.92 -21.41 0.51
CA GLN A 318 -27.22 -21.73 -0.10
C GLN A 318 -27.08 -22.57 -1.37
N SER A 319 -26.00 -22.43 -2.14
CA SER A 319 -25.77 -23.27 -3.33
C SER A 319 -25.40 -24.74 -3.00
N LYS A 320 -25.08 -25.05 -1.74
CA LYS A 320 -24.80 -26.43 -1.29
C LYS A 320 -26.02 -27.17 -0.77
N ASN A 321 -27.13 -26.45 -0.55
CA ASN A 321 -28.38 -27.04 0.01
C ASN A 321 -29.51 -27.17 -1.01
N ASN A 322 -29.24 -26.87 -2.26
CA ASN A 322 -30.10 -27.19 -3.41
C ASN A 322 -29.33 -28.11 -4.37
#